data_a2263ed1a4eae0da0ff79b70b8b92221
#
_entry.id   a2263ed1a4eae0da0ff79b70b8b92221
#
_cell.length_a   1.000
_cell.length_b   1.000
_cell.length_c   1.000
_cell.angle_alpha   90.00
_cell.angle_beta   90.00
_cell.angle_gamma   90.00
#
_symmetry.space_group_name_H-M   'P 1'
#
loop_
_entity.id
_entity.type
_entity.pdbx_description
1 polymer ?
#
loop_
_entity_poly.entity_id
_entity_poly.type
_entity_poly.pdbx_seq_one_letter_code
_entity_poly.pdbx_strand_id
1 'polypeptide(L)'
;GYAKVWYNQTAKQLYCNTYSANAGVAIAGGGVTHGGGTGGAFAAGSVCDPGFSIGEIGIVTRWTPVKNLTFSMEALYARLHTNMSGAITPVSAASGASAGPSSALPLSNQQFIFKDQGTASLNVRVQRNF
;
A
#
# COMPACT_ATOMS: atom_id res chain seq x y z
N GLY A 1 -8.94 -14.91 3.08
CA GLY A 1 -7.65 -14.98 2.34
C GLY A 1 -6.52 -14.36 3.13
N TYR A 2 -5.30 -14.87 2.93
CA TYR A 2 -4.09 -14.30 3.49
C TYR A 2 -2.95 -14.48 2.50
N ALA A 3 -2.17 -13.42 2.29
CA ALA A 3 -0.95 -13.44 1.49
C ALA A 3 0.15 -12.65 2.19
N LYS A 4 1.39 -13.12 2.08
CA LYS A 4 2.56 -12.46 2.59
C LYS A 4 3.63 -12.38 1.51
N VAL A 5 4.19 -11.18 1.33
CA VAL A 5 5.28 -10.92 0.39
C VAL A 5 6.50 -10.52 1.21
N TRP A 6 7.61 -11.19 0.94
CA TRP A 6 8.92 -10.88 1.54
C TRP A 6 9.97 -10.80 0.45
N TYR A 7 10.99 -10.03 0.71
CA TYR A 7 12.11 -9.83 -0.20
C TYR A 7 13.41 -10.29 0.46
N ASN A 8 14.29 -10.88 -0.32
CA ASN A 8 15.65 -11.14 0.16
C ASN A 8 16.43 -9.82 0.32
N GLN A 9 17.59 -9.88 0.99
CA GLN A 9 18.35 -8.68 1.32
C GLN A 9 18.77 -7.87 0.08
N THR A 10 19.17 -8.54 -1.01
CA THR A 10 19.57 -7.87 -2.25
C THR A 10 18.39 -7.10 -2.87
N ALA A 11 17.21 -7.70 -2.90
CA ALA A 11 16.02 -7.04 -3.42
C ALA A 11 15.57 -5.86 -2.54
N LYS A 12 15.68 -6.00 -1.21
CA LYS A 12 15.44 -4.88 -0.29
C LYS A 12 16.39 -3.71 -0.53
N GLN A 13 17.69 -3.99 -0.65
CA GLN A 13 18.70 -2.96 -0.93
C GLN A 13 18.42 -2.27 -2.28
N LEU A 14 18.13 -3.03 -3.33
CA LEU A 14 17.81 -2.47 -4.64
C LEU A 14 16.59 -1.56 -4.58
N TYR A 15 15.49 -2.05 -4.00
CA TYR A 15 14.25 -1.27 -3.85
C TYR A 15 14.49 0.00 -3.04
N CYS A 16 15.09 -0.12 -1.85
CA CYS A 16 15.28 1.01 -0.95
C CYS A 16 16.22 2.05 -1.52
N ASN A 17 17.28 1.66 -2.23
CA ASN A 17 18.18 2.59 -2.90
C ASN A 17 17.51 3.30 -4.08
N THR A 18 16.69 2.59 -4.84
CA THR A 18 15.93 3.19 -5.96
C THR A 18 14.86 4.16 -5.46
N TYR A 19 14.24 3.87 -4.32
CA TYR A 19 13.12 4.64 -3.80
C TYR A 19 13.53 5.79 -2.89
N SER A 20 14.62 5.65 -2.13
CA SER A 20 15.06 6.66 -1.15
C SER A 20 15.87 7.80 -1.79
N ALA A 21 15.38 9.02 -1.64
CA ALA A 21 16.12 10.21 -2.08
C ALA A 21 17.30 10.55 -1.16
N ASN A 22 17.25 10.15 0.11
CA ASN A 22 18.30 10.41 1.09
C ASN A 22 19.12 9.15 1.41
N ALA A 23 20.38 9.35 1.76
CA ALA A 23 21.27 8.31 2.25
C ALA A 23 21.06 8.06 3.76
N GLY A 24 21.56 6.91 4.23
CA GLY A 24 21.59 6.59 5.67
C GLY A 24 20.28 6.06 6.24
N VAL A 25 19.26 5.80 5.42
CA VAL A 25 18.02 5.15 5.88
C VAL A 25 18.30 3.68 6.15
N ALA A 26 17.91 3.19 7.32
CA ALA A 26 18.08 1.79 7.67
C ALA A 26 17.26 0.87 6.76
N ILE A 27 17.88 -0.21 6.28
CA ILE A 27 17.23 -1.26 5.51
C ILE A 27 17.06 -2.49 6.41
N ALA A 28 15.85 -3.01 6.50
CA ALA A 28 15.57 -4.16 7.35
C ALA A 28 16.39 -5.38 6.94
N GLY A 29 17.08 -5.97 7.90
CA GLY A 29 18.01 -7.08 7.67
C GLY A 29 19.46 -6.66 7.40
N GLY A 30 19.76 -5.37 7.37
CA GLY A 30 21.13 -4.81 7.33
C GLY A 30 21.39 -3.88 6.15
N GLY A 31 22.27 -2.92 6.38
CA GLY A 31 22.63 -1.88 5.42
C GLY A 31 21.83 -0.60 5.55
N VAL A 32 22.23 0.37 4.75
CA VAL A 32 21.56 1.68 4.64
C VAL A 32 21.44 2.09 3.18
N THR A 33 20.53 3.01 2.89
CA THR A 33 20.36 3.58 1.56
C THR A 33 21.53 4.50 1.19
N HIS A 34 21.84 4.57 -0.10
CA HIS A 34 22.91 5.44 -0.64
C HIS A 34 22.38 6.82 -1.06
N GLY A 35 21.05 6.99 -1.10
CA GLY A 35 20.40 8.20 -1.60
C GLY A 35 20.37 8.31 -3.13
N GLY A 36 19.79 9.38 -3.62
CA GLY A 36 19.63 9.62 -5.08
C GLY A 36 18.46 8.89 -5.74
N GLY A 37 17.65 8.18 -4.97
CA GLY A 37 16.41 7.57 -5.44
C GLY A 37 15.32 8.61 -5.74
N THR A 38 14.26 8.18 -6.42
CA THR A 38 13.24 9.07 -7.00
C THR A 38 11.93 9.12 -6.21
N GLY A 39 11.76 8.31 -5.18
CA GLY A 39 10.47 8.23 -4.45
C GLY A 39 10.26 9.31 -3.42
N GLY A 40 11.24 9.54 -2.55
CA GLY A 40 11.12 10.53 -1.51
C GLY A 40 12.20 10.46 -0.45
N ALA A 41 12.24 11.49 0.40
CA ALA A 41 13.14 11.54 1.56
C ALA A 41 12.48 10.87 2.77
N PHE A 42 13.09 9.84 3.29
CA PHE A 42 12.64 9.20 4.53
C PHE A 42 12.98 10.07 5.73
N ALA A 43 12.07 10.14 6.69
CA ALA A 43 12.32 10.80 7.97
C ALA A 43 13.38 10.04 8.79
N ALA A 44 14.04 10.74 9.71
CA ALA A 44 14.99 10.14 10.63
C ALA A 44 14.31 9.01 11.44
N GLY A 45 15.02 7.88 11.59
CA GLY A 45 14.52 6.70 12.31
C GLY A 45 13.56 5.82 11.49
N SER A 46 13.30 6.15 10.22
CA SER A 46 12.54 5.27 9.34
C SER A 46 13.33 4.01 8.96
N VAL A 47 12.62 2.92 8.72
CA VAL A 47 13.18 1.67 8.22
C VAL A 47 12.50 1.30 6.91
N CYS A 48 13.32 1.08 5.88
CA CYS A 48 12.85 0.61 4.59
C CYS A 48 12.78 -0.92 4.57
N ASP A 49 11.57 -1.46 4.50
CA ASP A 49 11.28 -2.87 4.25
C ASP A 49 10.08 -2.99 3.31
N PRO A 50 10.28 -3.30 2.03
CA PRO A 50 9.18 -3.41 1.07
C PRO A 50 8.26 -4.63 1.29
N GLY A 51 8.57 -5.49 2.26
CA GLY A 51 7.72 -6.61 2.63
C GLY A 51 6.37 -6.16 3.18
N PHE A 52 5.34 -6.93 2.91
CA PHE A 52 3.99 -6.68 3.43
C PHE A 52 3.19 -7.97 3.55
N SER A 53 2.11 -7.91 4.29
CA SER A 53 1.08 -8.96 4.27
C SER A 53 -0.31 -8.34 4.11
N ILE A 54 -1.19 -9.10 3.47
CA ILE A 54 -2.57 -8.72 3.30
C ILE A 54 -3.46 -9.86 3.81
N GLY A 55 -4.41 -9.51 4.66
CA GLY A 55 -5.44 -10.41 5.16
C GLY A 55 -6.81 -9.93 4.71
N GLU A 56 -7.69 -10.87 4.38
CA GLU A 56 -9.03 -10.59 3.91
C GLU A 56 -10.00 -11.59 4.52
N ILE A 57 -11.11 -11.09 5.03
CA ILE A 57 -12.24 -11.89 5.51
C ILE A 57 -13.54 -11.30 4.99
N GLY A 58 -14.44 -12.16 4.55
CA GLY A 58 -15.75 -11.71 4.06
C GLY A 58 -16.85 -12.73 4.30
N ILE A 59 -18.06 -12.26 4.25
CA ILE A 59 -19.28 -13.06 4.34
C ILE A 59 -20.20 -12.68 3.19
N VAL A 60 -20.81 -13.70 2.57
CA VAL A 60 -21.83 -13.53 1.53
C VAL A 60 -23.11 -14.16 2.02
N THR A 61 -24.19 -13.39 1.97
CA THR A 61 -25.54 -13.86 2.26
C THR A 61 -26.39 -13.75 1.00
N ARG A 62 -27.16 -14.80 0.68
CA ARG A 62 -28.13 -14.82 -0.40
C ARG A 62 -29.48 -15.20 0.13
N TRP A 63 -30.51 -14.48 -0.30
CA TRP A 63 -31.90 -14.73 0.05
C TRP A 63 -32.77 -14.67 -1.19
N THR A 64 -33.55 -15.71 -1.43
CA THR A 64 -34.45 -15.87 -2.58
C THR A 64 -35.89 -16.00 -2.09
N PRO A 65 -36.57 -14.88 -1.81
CA PRO A 65 -37.91 -14.91 -1.21
C PRO A 65 -38.96 -15.49 -2.15
N VAL A 66 -38.79 -15.31 -3.45
CA VAL A 66 -39.68 -15.84 -4.49
C VAL A 66 -38.86 -16.32 -5.68
N LYS A 67 -39.42 -17.19 -6.49
CA LYS A 67 -38.80 -17.67 -7.73
C LYS A 67 -38.34 -16.48 -8.59
N ASN A 68 -37.12 -16.57 -9.08
CA ASN A 68 -36.47 -15.57 -9.94
C ASN A 68 -36.12 -14.22 -9.30
N LEU A 69 -36.24 -14.05 -7.96
CA LEU A 69 -35.80 -12.85 -7.26
C LEU A 69 -34.78 -13.23 -6.18
N THR A 70 -33.57 -12.72 -6.31
CA THR A 70 -32.47 -12.97 -5.39
C THR A 70 -31.92 -11.65 -4.86
N PHE A 71 -31.81 -11.58 -3.54
CA PHE A 71 -31.04 -10.55 -2.84
C PHE A 71 -29.71 -11.15 -2.40
N SER A 72 -28.63 -10.47 -2.68
CA SER A 72 -27.32 -10.85 -2.16
C SER A 72 -26.65 -9.67 -1.48
N MET A 73 -26.01 -9.94 -0.35
CA MET A 73 -25.24 -8.99 0.40
C MET A 73 -23.86 -9.61 0.66
N GLU A 74 -22.83 -8.86 0.38
CA GLU A 74 -21.44 -9.23 0.63
C GLU A 74 -20.79 -8.16 1.49
N ALA A 75 -20.26 -8.56 2.62
CA ALA A 75 -19.44 -7.72 3.48
C ALA A 75 -18.01 -8.26 3.45
N LEU A 76 -17.04 -7.40 3.15
CA LEU A 76 -15.63 -7.72 3.06
C LEU A 76 -14.82 -6.79 3.93
N TYR A 77 -13.87 -7.32 4.67
CA TYR A 77 -12.84 -6.56 5.38
C TYR A 77 -11.46 -7.03 4.93
N ALA A 78 -10.65 -6.10 4.46
CA ALA A 78 -9.26 -6.34 4.09
C ALA A 78 -8.33 -5.48 4.95
N ARG A 79 -7.20 -6.06 5.37
CA ARG A 79 -6.16 -5.38 6.13
C ARG A 79 -4.81 -5.59 5.47
N LEU A 80 -4.14 -4.49 5.19
CA LEU A 80 -2.74 -4.44 4.76
C LEU A 80 -1.87 -4.16 5.99
N HIS A 81 -0.89 -5.03 6.23
CA HIS A 81 0.17 -4.84 7.20
C HIS A 81 1.46 -4.58 6.45
N THR A 82 2.07 -3.40 6.65
CA THR A 82 3.33 -3.02 6.03
C THR A 82 4.49 -3.22 6.99
N ASN A 83 5.63 -3.69 6.47
CA ASN A 83 6.87 -3.77 7.25
C ASN A 83 7.67 -2.45 7.23
N MET A 84 7.31 -1.52 6.36
CA MET A 84 7.89 -0.17 6.39
C MET A 84 7.50 0.55 7.67
N SER A 85 8.44 1.27 8.28
CA SER A 85 8.18 2.10 9.45
C SER A 85 8.74 3.51 9.29
N GLY A 86 8.16 4.45 10.03
CA GLY A 86 8.51 5.86 9.96
C GLY A 86 7.68 6.63 8.94
N ALA A 87 8.29 7.56 8.23
CA ALA A 87 7.59 8.42 7.30
C ALA A 87 8.46 8.79 6.10
N ILE A 88 7.81 9.21 5.03
CA ILE A 88 8.45 9.70 3.81
C ILE A 88 7.83 11.03 3.37
N THR A 89 8.68 11.95 2.94
CA THR A 89 8.28 13.17 2.26
C THR A 89 8.56 12.96 0.78
N PRO A 90 7.54 12.94 -0.10
CA PRO A 90 7.76 12.79 -1.52
C PRO A 90 8.65 13.91 -2.04
N VAL A 91 9.62 13.59 -2.88
CA VAL A 91 10.31 14.64 -3.63
C VAL A 91 9.31 15.16 -4.65
N SER A 92 9.01 16.46 -4.59
CA SER A 92 8.30 17.09 -5.70
C SER A 92 9.15 16.88 -6.95
N ALA A 93 8.54 16.40 -8.02
CA ALA A 93 9.19 16.36 -9.33
C ALA A 93 9.48 17.81 -9.77
N ALA A 94 10.49 18.41 -9.15
CA ALA A 94 11.06 19.67 -9.59
C ALA A 94 11.82 19.35 -10.87
N SER A 95 11.33 19.88 -11.97
CA SER A 95 11.98 19.98 -13.26
C SER A 95 12.14 18.67 -14.07
N GLY A 96 11.18 18.37 -14.91
CA GLY A 96 11.40 17.63 -16.16
C GLY A 96 11.12 16.13 -16.15
N ALA A 97 10.73 15.50 -15.06
CA ALA A 97 10.22 14.15 -15.11
C ALA A 97 8.73 14.18 -15.49
N SER A 98 8.39 13.51 -16.57
CA SER A 98 7.00 13.30 -16.97
C SER A 98 6.18 12.87 -15.77
N ALA A 99 5.20 13.71 -15.43
CA ALA A 99 4.28 13.45 -14.35
C ALA A 99 3.54 12.13 -14.60
N GLY A 100 3.96 11.07 -13.94
CA GLY A 100 3.13 9.87 -13.80
C GLY A 100 1.85 10.22 -13.01
N PRO A 101 0.87 9.32 -12.88
CA PRO A 101 -0.38 9.56 -12.16
C PRO A 101 -0.21 10.03 -10.70
N SER A 102 1.00 9.98 -10.17
CA SER A 102 1.37 10.54 -8.86
C SER A 102 1.51 12.06 -8.83
N SER A 103 1.54 12.74 -9.97
CA SER A 103 1.58 14.21 -10.06
C SER A 103 0.26 14.88 -9.67
N ALA A 104 -0.81 14.11 -9.51
CA ALA A 104 -2.09 14.59 -8.99
C ALA A 104 -2.12 14.76 -7.46
N LEU A 105 -1.02 14.47 -6.75
CA LEU A 105 -0.91 14.74 -5.33
C LEU A 105 -0.33 16.13 -5.12
N PRO A 106 -1.15 17.16 -4.82
CA PRO A 106 -0.74 18.57 -4.79
C PRO A 106 0.08 18.96 -3.55
N LEU A 107 0.74 18.01 -2.89
CA LEU A 107 1.23 18.21 -1.53
C LEU A 107 2.75 18.06 -1.46
N SER A 108 3.46 18.95 -2.15
CA SER A 108 4.86 19.24 -1.83
C SER A 108 4.92 19.68 -0.37
N ASN A 109 5.60 18.92 0.49
CA ASN A 109 5.81 19.09 1.93
C ASN A 109 4.89 18.28 2.87
N GLN A 110 4.01 17.41 2.38
CA GLN A 110 3.31 16.49 3.28
C GLN A 110 4.14 15.24 3.53
N GLN A 111 4.23 14.92 4.80
CA GLN A 111 4.87 13.69 5.25
C GLN A 111 3.84 12.56 5.30
N PHE A 112 4.13 11.46 4.61
CA PHE A 112 3.32 10.24 4.67
C PHE A 112 3.91 9.28 5.70
N ILE A 113 3.12 8.92 6.70
CA ILE A 113 3.52 7.98 7.74
C ILE A 113 3.15 6.57 7.28
N PHE A 114 4.10 5.65 7.32
CA PHE A 114 3.83 4.24 7.05
C PHE A 114 3.03 3.63 8.18
N LYS A 115 1.83 3.16 7.89
CA LYS A 115 0.92 2.51 8.83
C LYS A 115 0.17 1.38 8.15
N ASP A 116 -0.20 0.40 8.95
CA ASP A 116 -1.18 -0.60 8.55
C ASP A 116 -2.48 0.07 8.11
N GLN A 117 -3.09 -0.47 7.08
CA GLN A 117 -4.33 0.05 6.54
C GLN A 117 -5.40 -1.03 6.54
N GLY A 118 -6.62 -0.65 6.87
CA GLY A 118 -7.78 -1.51 6.79
C GLY A 118 -8.87 -0.84 5.96
N THR A 119 -9.57 -1.65 5.18
CA THR A 119 -10.74 -1.20 4.43
C THR A 119 -11.88 -2.19 4.60
N ALA A 120 -13.08 -1.67 4.67
CA ALA A 120 -14.31 -2.47 4.68
C ALA A 120 -15.17 -2.08 3.50
N SER A 121 -15.76 -3.05 2.84
CA SER A 121 -16.72 -2.83 1.77
C SER A 121 -17.99 -3.62 2.01
N LEU A 122 -19.12 -3.04 1.58
CA LEU A 122 -20.43 -3.67 1.59
C LEU A 122 -21.01 -3.56 0.20
N ASN A 123 -21.27 -4.71 -0.41
CA ASN A 123 -21.92 -4.81 -1.71
C ASN A 123 -23.33 -5.38 -1.53
N VAL A 124 -24.33 -4.71 -2.09
CA VAL A 124 -25.71 -5.20 -2.12
C VAL A 124 -26.15 -5.33 -3.57
N ARG A 125 -26.71 -6.47 -3.91
CA ARG A 125 -27.20 -6.76 -5.25
C ARG A 125 -28.60 -7.34 -5.17
N VAL A 126 -29.48 -6.83 -6.03
CA VAL A 126 -30.81 -7.40 -6.29
C VAL A 126 -30.85 -7.89 -7.73
N GLN A 127 -31.22 -9.13 -7.94
CA GLN A 127 -31.30 -9.74 -9.26
C GLN A 127 -32.67 -10.37 -9.46
N ARG A 128 -33.30 -10.03 -10.56
CA ARG A 128 -34.54 -10.66 -11.04
C ARG A 128 -34.29 -11.27 -12.42
N ASN A 129 -34.61 -12.56 -12.56
CA ASN A 129 -34.59 -13.25 -13.85
C ASN A 129 -35.98 -13.30 -14.38
N PHE A 130 -36.17 -12.99 -15.66
CA PHE A 130 -37.46 -13.00 -16.35
C PHE A 130 -37.63 -14.26 -17.18
#